data_55212bbced54622a517548578935c63e
#
_entry.id   55212bbced54622a517548578935c63e
#
_cell.length_a   1.000
_cell.length_b   1.000
_cell.length_c   1.000
_cell.angle_alpha   90.00
_cell.angle_beta   90.00
_cell.angle_gamma   90.00
#
_symmetry.space_group_name_H-M   'P 1'
#
loop_
_entity.id
_entity.type
_entity.pdbx_description
1 polymer ?
#
loop_
_entity_poly.entity_id
_entity_poly.type
_entity_poly.pdbx_seq_one_letter_code
_entity_poly.pdbx_strand_id
1 'polypeptide(L)'
;HDSRGDLVNCGRSPAGLPLHINRRVMESEVKIGVGCIYPHPVAGFSGGAKIILPAVCGVETTRMMHDYLRGSHERGGSIQTELRQDRAAVARRVGLDGIVNVTLNRHRAICGLFAGDVVQAHEAGVRAAQRLYAVPMSPEAEVVVADMYPFDTSWQFAQDRGMWPVEQPTGDVSRVVIAACPLGMGTHELFPVDSPLWSRIARRLSHFRLADLDRPLEKLRTMAQLIRRKQHHLMVLSPGLKGQDLTSMFPHAQRFGDWPALRAALLARHGEGPVTVAVYRCAPFLLPTAAVLG
;
A
#
# COMPACT_ATOMS: atom_id res chain seq x y z
N HIS A 1 -9.33 -13.61 13.86
CA HIS A 1 -8.69 -12.65 14.78
C HIS A 1 -9.64 -11.49 15.06
N ASP A 2 -9.88 -11.22 16.34
CA ASP A 2 -10.55 -10.01 16.78
C ASP A 2 -9.50 -9.00 17.26
N SER A 3 -9.43 -7.84 16.61
CA SER A 3 -8.46 -6.81 16.93
C SER A 3 -8.78 -5.98 18.20
N ARG A 4 -9.94 -6.20 18.80
CA ARG A 4 -10.42 -5.51 20.01
C ARG A 4 -10.60 -6.41 21.22
N GLY A 5 -10.72 -7.72 21.00
CA GLY A 5 -10.92 -8.72 22.04
C GLY A 5 -9.88 -9.82 22.01
N ASP A 6 -9.80 -10.57 23.13
CA ASP A 6 -8.96 -11.75 23.29
C ASP A 6 -7.48 -11.51 22.95
N LEU A 7 -6.93 -10.47 23.59
CA LEU A 7 -5.56 -10.01 23.40
C LEU A 7 -4.73 -10.21 24.68
N VAL A 8 -3.46 -10.51 24.50
CA VAL A 8 -2.46 -10.57 25.58
C VAL A 8 -1.58 -9.32 25.48
N ASN A 9 -1.38 -8.64 26.60
CA ASN A 9 -0.41 -7.55 26.68
C ASN A 9 1.01 -8.14 26.74
N CYS A 10 1.81 -7.89 25.71
CA CYS A 10 3.20 -8.35 25.57
C CYS A 10 4.22 -7.22 25.82
N GLY A 11 3.82 -6.15 26.51
CA GLY A 11 4.69 -5.00 26.81
C GLY A 11 4.86 -4.08 25.60
N ARG A 12 6.10 -3.66 25.31
CA ARG A 12 6.41 -2.74 24.22
C ARG A 12 7.43 -3.35 23.25
N SER A 13 7.34 -2.97 21.97
CA SER A 13 8.38 -3.27 20.99
C SER A 13 9.66 -2.45 21.25
N PRO A 14 10.79 -2.77 20.60
CA PRO A 14 11.99 -1.93 20.62
C PRO A 14 11.72 -0.47 20.22
N ALA A 15 10.83 -0.24 19.24
CA ALA A 15 10.39 1.11 18.84
C ALA A 15 9.39 1.76 19.79
N GLY A 16 9.08 1.12 20.95
CA GLY A 16 8.18 1.66 21.97
C GLY A 16 6.69 1.44 21.73
N LEU A 17 6.30 0.69 20.68
CA LEU A 17 4.90 0.40 20.40
C LEU A 17 4.31 -0.54 21.45
N PRO A 18 3.13 -0.26 22.03
CA PRO A 18 2.45 -1.20 22.90
C PRO A 18 2.05 -2.44 22.12
N LEU A 19 2.32 -3.62 22.65
CA LEU A 19 2.07 -4.89 22.00
C LEU A 19 0.90 -5.60 22.66
N HIS A 20 -0.25 -5.57 21.98
CA HIS A 20 -1.41 -6.40 22.31
C HIS A 20 -1.57 -7.43 21.19
N ILE A 21 -1.35 -8.70 21.50
CA ILE A 21 -1.28 -9.79 20.51
C ILE A 21 -2.39 -10.79 20.80
N ASN A 22 -2.96 -11.35 19.72
CA ASN A 22 -4.02 -12.35 19.80
C ASN A 22 -3.62 -13.50 20.75
N ARG A 23 -4.50 -13.81 21.72
CA ARG A 23 -4.25 -14.83 22.74
C ARG A 23 -3.94 -16.20 22.15
N ARG A 24 -4.69 -16.64 21.16
CA ARG A 24 -4.46 -17.95 20.53
C ARG A 24 -3.07 -18.08 19.91
N VAL A 25 -2.57 -16.99 19.33
CA VAL A 25 -1.19 -16.94 18.81
C VAL A 25 -0.19 -17.08 19.96
N MET A 26 -0.43 -16.37 21.08
CA MET A 26 0.49 -16.43 22.22
C MET A 26 0.52 -17.82 22.87
N GLU A 27 -0.63 -18.47 22.97
CA GLU A 27 -0.80 -19.78 23.64
C GLU A 27 -0.43 -20.97 22.72
N SER A 28 -0.24 -20.76 21.41
CA SER A 28 0.17 -21.83 20.50
C SER A 28 1.60 -22.27 20.78
N GLU A 29 1.87 -23.56 20.80
CA GLU A 29 3.21 -24.14 20.98
C GLU A 29 4.06 -23.93 19.73
N VAL A 30 3.48 -24.13 18.54
CA VAL A 30 4.15 -23.97 17.26
C VAL A 30 3.49 -22.84 16.46
N LYS A 31 4.29 -21.91 15.94
CA LYS A 31 3.86 -20.74 15.21
C LYS A 31 4.55 -20.65 13.86
N ILE A 32 3.82 -20.93 12.79
CA ILE A 32 4.32 -20.84 11.41
C ILE A 32 3.54 -19.73 10.67
N GLY A 33 4.25 -18.73 10.19
CA GLY A 33 3.67 -17.63 9.41
C GLY A 33 3.58 -17.96 7.93
N VAL A 34 2.35 -18.06 7.38
CA VAL A 34 2.13 -18.30 5.94
C VAL A 34 1.69 -17.01 5.27
N GLY A 35 2.31 -16.62 4.13
CA GLY A 35 1.96 -15.40 3.46
C GLY A 35 2.61 -15.20 2.10
N CYS A 36 2.32 -14.04 1.47
CA CYS A 36 2.89 -13.64 0.19
C CYS A 36 3.84 -12.47 0.34
N ILE A 37 4.89 -12.45 -0.49
CA ILE A 37 5.81 -11.33 -0.63
C ILE A 37 5.47 -10.58 -1.91
N TYR A 38 5.07 -9.31 -1.77
CA TYR A 38 4.83 -8.37 -2.86
C TYR A 38 5.15 -6.95 -2.39
N PRO A 39 5.37 -6.00 -3.31
CA PRO A 39 5.66 -4.62 -2.97
C PRO A 39 4.60 -4.00 -2.06
N HIS A 40 5.04 -3.17 -1.13
CA HIS A 40 4.16 -2.48 -0.20
C HIS A 40 4.59 -1.01 -0.08
N PRO A 41 3.70 -0.04 -0.31
CA PRO A 41 4.08 1.37 -0.44
C PRO A 41 4.75 1.95 0.81
N VAL A 42 4.40 1.43 1.98
CA VAL A 42 4.89 1.96 3.27
C VAL A 42 5.90 1.02 3.95
N ALA A 43 5.77 -0.30 3.79
CA ALA A 43 6.60 -1.28 4.48
C ALA A 43 7.66 -1.93 3.59
N GLY A 44 7.92 -1.37 2.41
CA GLY A 44 8.79 -1.95 1.40
C GLY A 44 8.17 -3.19 0.77
N PHE A 45 8.01 -4.26 1.54
CA PHE A 45 7.39 -5.53 1.11
C PHE A 45 6.43 -6.09 2.16
N SER A 46 5.46 -6.90 1.69
CA SER A 46 4.60 -7.73 2.53
C SER A 46 5.33 -9.02 2.96
N GLY A 47 4.64 -9.87 3.72
CA GLY A 47 5.21 -11.13 4.23
C GLY A 47 6.10 -10.94 5.45
N GLY A 48 6.88 -11.97 5.77
CA GLY A 48 7.80 -11.97 6.90
C GLY A 48 7.12 -11.71 8.24
N ALA A 49 7.77 -10.96 9.09
CA ALA A 49 7.30 -10.61 10.43
C ALA A 49 6.00 -9.78 10.45
N LYS A 50 5.53 -9.29 9.29
CA LYS A 50 4.23 -8.61 9.20
C LYS A 50 3.05 -9.52 9.55
N ILE A 51 3.22 -10.83 9.51
CA ILE A 51 2.19 -11.78 9.94
C ILE A 51 1.91 -11.68 11.45
N ILE A 52 2.85 -11.16 12.21
CA ILE A 52 2.68 -10.85 13.63
C ILE A 52 2.30 -9.37 13.79
N LEU A 53 3.19 -8.45 13.41
CA LEU A 53 2.98 -7.01 13.56
C LEU A 53 2.79 -6.37 12.16
N PRO A 54 1.56 -6.00 11.78
CA PRO A 54 0.35 -5.83 12.61
C PRO A 54 -0.68 -6.97 12.57
N ALA A 55 -0.52 -8.03 11.77
CA ALA A 55 -1.64 -8.87 11.31
C ALA A 55 -2.42 -9.56 12.45
N VAL A 56 -1.77 -9.92 13.56
CA VAL A 56 -2.43 -10.54 14.72
C VAL A 56 -2.37 -9.67 15.97
N CYS A 57 -2.09 -8.37 15.79
CA CYS A 57 -2.07 -7.41 16.87
C CYS A 57 -3.43 -6.73 17.07
N GLY A 58 -3.62 -6.16 18.24
CA GLY A 58 -4.78 -5.35 18.57
C GLY A 58 -4.84 -4.06 17.74
N VAL A 59 -6.04 -3.48 17.64
CA VAL A 59 -6.30 -2.26 16.85
C VAL A 59 -5.45 -1.07 17.31
N GLU A 60 -5.20 -0.94 18.60
CA GLU A 60 -4.37 0.13 19.16
C GLU A 60 -2.90 -0.01 18.72
N THR A 61 -2.31 -1.21 18.88
CA THR A 61 -0.96 -1.52 18.38
C THR A 61 -0.84 -1.20 16.90
N THR A 62 -1.82 -1.65 16.11
CA THR A 62 -1.87 -1.43 14.67
C THR A 62 -1.97 0.05 14.31
N ARG A 63 -2.80 0.82 15.02
CA ARG A 63 -2.95 2.27 14.81
C ARG A 63 -1.65 3.00 15.11
N MET A 64 -1.04 2.75 16.28
CA MET A 64 0.20 3.40 16.66
C MET A 64 1.36 3.06 15.72
N MET A 65 1.43 1.81 15.24
CA MET A 65 2.40 1.42 14.21
C MET A 65 2.19 2.21 12.91
N HIS A 66 0.96 2.39 12.45
CA HIS A 66 0.70 3.17 11.23
C HIS A 66 0.97 4.68 11.43
N ASP A 67 0.76 5.21 12.62
CA ASP A 67 1.12 6.58 12.96
C ASP A 67 2.65 6.77 13.01
N TYR A 68 3.38 5.78 13.53
CA TYR A 68 4.84 5.74 13.48
C TYR A 68 5.35 5.72 12.03
N LEU A 69 4.74 4.89 11.16
CA LEU A 69 5.10 4.79 9.75
C LEU A 69 4.88 6.10 8.97
N ARG A 70 3.87 6.88 9.33
CA ARG A 70 3.62 8.18 8.68
C ARG A 70 4.72 9.22 8.97
N GLY A 71 5.45 9.04 10.06
CA GLY A 71 6.62 9.84 10.40
C GLY A 71 7.95 9.28 9.88
N SER A 72 7.96 8.04 9.36
CA SER A 72 9.15 7.39 8.83
C SER A 72 9.30 7.60 7.32
N HIS A 73 10.54 7.58 6.82
CA HIS A 73 10.86 7.77 5.40
C HIS A 73 10.96 6.44 4.63
N GLU A 74 10.30 5.40 5.14
CA GLU A 74 10.26 4.11 4.48
C GLU A 74 9.51 4.23 3.15
N ARG A 75 10.20 3.92 2.05
CA ARG A 75 9.61 3.92 0.70
C ARG A 75 9.29 2.51 0.26
N GLY A 76 8.26 2.38 -0.58
CA GLY A 76 7.98 1.13 -1.26
C GLY A 76 9.23 0.57 -1.93
N GLY A 77 9.50 -0.72 -1.74
CA GLY A 77 10.69 -1.37 -2.26
C GLY A 77 11.92 -1.37 -1.36
N SER A 78 11.95 -0.58 -0.27
CA SER A 78 13.05 -0.57 0.70
C SER A 78 13.19 -1.91 1.44
N ILE A 79 14.43 -2.37 1.60
CA ILE A 79 14.75 -3.65 2.26
C ILE A 79 15.18 -3.46 3.71
N GLN A 80 15.83 -2.35 4.03
CA GLN A 80 16.36 -2.11 5.38
C GLN A 80 15.69 -0.89 6.00
N THR A 81 14.82 -1.14 6.98
CA THR A 81 14.12 -0.11 7.71
C THR A 81 14.11 -0.45 9.20
N GLU A 82 14.08 0.59 10.05
CA GLU A 82 13.98 0.43 11.50
C GLU A 82 12.72 -0.35 11.89
N LEU A 83 11.62 -0.08 11.22
CA LEU A 83 10.37 -0.78 11.48
C LEU A 83 10.43 -2.26 11.09
N ARG A 84 11.21 -2.62 10.07
CA ARG A 84 11.41 -4.03 9.71
C ARG A 84 12.19 -4.76 10.80
N GLN A 85 13.21 -4.12 11.36
CA GLN A 85 13.97 -4.67 12.47
C GLN A 85 13.09 -4.82 13.72
N ASP A 86 12.26 -3.81 14.01
CA ASP A 86 11.29 -3.84 15.11
C ASP A 86 10.30 -5.00 14.96
N ARG A 87 9.72 -5.17 13.77
CA ARG A 87 8.82 -6.29 13.46
C ARG A 87 9.49 -7.66 13.64
N ALA A 88 10.73 -7.80 13.18
CA ALA A 88 11.49 -9.04 13.33
C ALA A 88 11.77 -9.33 14.81
N ALA A 89 12.11 -8.33 15.60
CA ALA A 89 12.32 -8.47 17.05
C ALA A 89 11.00 -8.87 17.74
N VAL A 90 9.87 -8.26 17.38
CA VAL A 90 8.55 -8.63 17.90
C VAL A 90 8.19 -10.07 17.52
N ALA A 91 8.41 -10.48 16.27
CA ALA A 91 8.12 -11.83 15.82
C ALA A 91 8.93 -12.89 16.59
N ARG A 92 10.21 -12.63 16.83
CA ARG A 92 11.07 -13.51 17.66
C ARG A 92 10.59 -13.57 19.11
N ARG A 93 10.22 -12.41 19.70
CA ARG A 93 9.71 -12.34 21.07
C ARG A 93 8.40 -13.09 21.27
N VAL A 94 7.54 -13.10 20.24
CA VAL A 94 6.27 -13.85 20.22
C VAL A 94 6.53 -15.35 20.05
N GLY A 95 7.74 -15.75 19.66
CA GLY A 95 8.09 -17.13 19.38
C GLY A 95 7.60 -17.61 18.02
N LEU A 96 7.69 -16.77 16.98
CA LEU A 96 7.43 -17.22 15.61
C LEU A 96 8.57 -18.18 15.18
N ASP A 97 8.27 -19.46 15.03
CA ASP A 97 9.24 -20.51 14.73
C ASP A 97 9.78 -20.44 13.30
N GLY A 98 8.93 -19.98 12.38
CA GLY A 98 9.34 -19.85 10.99
C GLY A 98 8.24 -19.25 10.12
N ILE A 99 8.60 -19.01 8.85
CA ILE A 99 7.69 -18.57 7.83
C ILE A 99 7.71 -19.49 6.61
N VAL A 100 6.58 -19.52 5.90
CA VAL A 100 6.45 -20.04 4.53
C VAL A 100 5.85 -18.92 3.69
N ASN A 101 6.67 -18.24 2.92
CA ASN A 101 6.24 -17.13 2.07
C ASN A 101 6.38 -17.50 0.60
N VAL A 102 5.47 -16.98 -0.21
CA VAL A 102 5.48 -17.19 -1.66
C VAL A 102 5.51 -15.88 -2.42
N THR A 103 6.02 -15.89 -3.64
CA THR A 103 5.78 -14.85 -4.64
C THR A 103 4.81 -15.36 -5.68
N LEU A 104 3.94 -14.51 -6.20
CA LEU A 104 2.87 -14.85 -7.13
C LEU A 104 3.05 -14.09 -8.45
N ASN A 105 2.73 -14.73 -9.58
CA ASN A 105 2.61 -14.06 -10.86
C ASN A 105 1.23 -13.37 -11.03
N ARG A 106 1.01 -12.74 -12.19
CA ARG A 106 -0.26 -12.08 -12.54
C ARG A 106 -1.47 -13.02 -12.55
N HIS A 107 -1.26 -14.31 -12.70
CA HIS A 107 -2.30 -15.34 -12.67
C HIS A 107 -2.49 -15.95 -11.27
N ARG A 108 -1.78 -15.39 -10.26
CA ARG A 108 -1.77 -15.86 -8.87
C ARG A 108 -1.18 -17.26 -8.70
N ALA A 109 -0.42 -17.72 -9.67
CA ALA A 109 0.36 -18.93 -9.52
C ALA A 109 1.65 -18.67 -8.74
N ILE A 110 2.07 -19.62 -7.92
CA ILE A 110 3.29 -19.54 -7.13
C ILE A 110 4.51 -19.58 -8.06
N CYS A 111 5.36 -18.55 -7.96
CA CYS A 111 6.62 -18.42 -8.72
C CYS A 111 7.86 -18.67 -7.86
N GLY A 112 7.73 -18.56 -6.54
CA GLY A 112 8.80 -18.82 -5.61
C GLY A 112 8.23 -19.16 -4.24
N LEU A 113 8.95 -20.04 -3.51
CA LEU A 113 8.64 -20.43 -2.14
C LEU A 113 9.87 -20.22 -1.27
N PHE A 114 9.70 -19.55 -0.14
CA PHE A 114 10.75 -19.15 0.79
C PHE A 114 10.31 -19.55 2.21
N ALA A 115 10.96 -20.55 2.78
CA ALA A 115 10.62 -21.07 4.09
C ALA A 115 11.85 -21.06 5.02
N GLY A 116 11.63 -20.88 6.31
CA GLY A 116 12.66 -20.87 7.34
C GLY A 116 12.59 -19.70 8.29
N ASP A 117 13.76 -19.20 8.75
CA ASP A 117 13.87 -18.04 9.64
C ASP A 117 13.14 -16.82 9.10
N VAL A 118 12.43 -16.12 9.97
CA VAL A 118 11.58 -14.99 9.61
C VAL A 118 12.30 -13.84 8.89
N VAL A 119 13.60 -13.67 9.12
CA VAL A 119 14.42 -12.66 8.46
C VAL A 119 15.04 -13.20 7.18
N GLN A 120 15.77 -14.31 7.27
CA GLN A 120 16.55 -14.87 6.16
C GLN A 120 15.66 -15.32 4.99
N ALA A 121 14.58 -16.07 5.29
CA ALA A 121 13.64 -16.54 4.28
C ALA A 121 12.90 -15.35 3.64
N HIS A 122 12.48 -14.35 4.44
CA HIS A 122 11.85 -13.16 3.91
C HIS A 122 12.79 -12.35 3.02
N GLU A 123 14.07 -12.18 3.39
CA GLU A 123 15.05 -11.47 2.57
C GLU A 123 15.33 -12.17 1.23
N ALA A 124 15.45 -13.49 1.26
CA ALA A 124 15.57 -14.27 0.03
C ALA A 124 14.37 -14.05 -0.90
N GLY A 125 13.16 -14.08 -0.32
CA GLY A 125 11.93 -13.83 -1.06
C GLY A 125 11.80 -12.39 -1.56
N VAL A 126 12.25 -11.40 -0.81
CA VAL A 126 12.25 -9.98 -1.23
C VAL A 126 13.19 -9.79 -2.42
N ARG A 127 14.40 -10.36 -2.40
CA ARG A 127 15.32 -10.30 -3.57
C ARG A 127 14.70 -10.92 -4.83
N ALA A 128 13.97 -12.01 -4.68
CA ALA A 128 13.23 -12.62 -5.79
C ALA A 128 12.06 -11.74 -6.25
N ALA A 129 11.30 -11.16 -5.31
CA ALA A 129 10.19 -10.27 -5.58
C ALA A 129 10.62 -8.97 -6.30
N GLN A 130 11.78 -8.39 -5.94
CA GLN A 130 12.35 -7.24 -6.62
C GLN A 130 12.57 -7.51 -8.12
N ARG A 131 13.12 -8.69 -8.45
CA ARG A 131 13.32 -9.09 -9.86
C ARG A 131 12.01 -9.42 -10.57
N LEU A 132 11.10 -10.10 -9.87
CA LEU A 132 9.82 -10.55 -10.45
C LEU A 132 8.88 -9.39 -10.77
N TYR A 133 8.83 -8.37 -9.91
CA TYR A 133 7.86 -7.28 -9.98
C TYR A 133 8.44 -5.99 -10.58
N ALA A 134 9.72 -5.96 -10.91
CA ALA A 134 10.36 -4.81 -11.55
C ALA A 134 9.78 -4.58 -12.95
N VAL A 135 9.38 -3.34 -13.23
CA VAL A 135 8.91 -2.92 -14.56
C VAL A 135 9.51 -1.57 -14.93
N PRO A 136 9.85 -1.36 -16.22
CA PRO A 136 10.29 -0.05 -16.68
C PRO A 136 9.14 0.95 -16.63
N MET A 137 9.49 2.22 -16.49
CA MET A 137 8.58 3.33 -16.75
C MET A 137 8.55 3.61 -18.25
N SER A 138 7.41 4.11 -18.73
CA SER A 138 7.24 4.56 -20.11
C SER A 138 7.04 6.09 -20.11
N PRO A 139 8.11 6.88 -20.09
CA PRO A 139 8.02 8.34 -20.00
C PRO A 139 7.39 8.98 -21.24
N GLU A 140 7.41 8.26 -22.38
CA GLU A 140 6.82 8.68 -23.65
C GLU A 140 5.30 8.42 -23.75
N ALA A 141 4.72 7.76 -22.76
CA ALA A 141 3.30 7.41 -22.79
C ALA A 141 2.41 8.65 -22.66
N GLU A 142 1.49 8.82 -23.59
CA GLU A 142 0.44 9.85 -23.58
C GLU A 142 -0.77 9.42 -22.74
N VAL A 143 -0.98 8.10 -22.64
CA VAL A 143 -2.00 7.48 -21.78
C VAL A 143 -1.34 6.43 -20.90
N VAL A 144 -1.54 6.54 -19.59
CA VAL A 144 -1.07 5.55 -18.62
C VAL A 144 -2.28 4.89 -17.98
N VAL A 145 -2.33 3.57 -18.04
CA VAL A 145 -3.40 2.75 -17.48
C VAL A 145 -2.85 1.89 -16.35
N ALA A 146 -3.41 2.03 -15.17
CA ALA A 146 -3.10 1.19 -14.01
C ALA A 146 -4.32 0.33 -13.64
N ASP A 147 -4.16 -0.99 -13.74
CA ASP A 147 -5.14 -1.98 -13.30
C ASP A 147 -4.87 -2.33 -11.82
N MET A 148 -5.85 -2.10 -10.96
CA MET A 148 -5.73 -2.25 -9.50
C MET A 148 -5.96 -3.69 -9.00
N TYR A 149 -6.29 -4.63 -9.89
CA TYR A 149 -6.39 -6.04 -9.51
C TYR A 149 -5.06 -6.55 -8.91
N PRO A 150 -5.08 -7.32 -7.83
CA PRO A 150 -6.21 -7.87 -7.08
C PRO A 150 -6.61 -7.06 -5.82
N PHE A 151 -6.19 -5.82 -5.69
CA PHE A 151 -6.48 -4.97 -4.52
C PHE A 151 -7.65 -4.01 -4.75
N ASP A 152 -8.49 -4.29 -5.74
CA ASP A 152 -9.60 -3.47 -6.19
C ASP A 152 -10.96 -3.89 -5.61
N THR A 153 -10.99 -4.57 -4.47
CA THR A 153 -12.23 -4.87 -3.75
C THR A 153 -12.93 -3.62 -3.25
N SER A 154 -12.17 -2.58 -2.92
CA SER A 154 -12.65 -1.24 -2.60
C SER A 154 -11.67 -0.19 -3.09
N TRP A 155 -12.14 1.04 -3.26
CA TRP A 155 -11.27 2.15 -3.67
C TRP A 155 -10.15 2.42 -2.66
N GLN A 156 -10.46 2.31 -1.36
CA GLN A 156 -9.46 2.50 -0.30
C GLN A 156 -8.25 1.56 -0.49
N PHE A 157 -8.52 0.29 -0.78
CA PHE A 157 -7.45 -0.69 -1.02
C PHE A 157 -6.71 -0.43 -2.34
N ALA A 158 -7.45 -0.10 -3.40
CA ALA A 158 -6.88 0.17 -4.72
C ALA A 158 -5.88 1.35 -4.68
N GLN A 159 -6.33 2.49 -4.14
CA GLN A 159 -5.50 3.69 -4.08
C GLN A 159 -4.24 3.55 -3.21
N ASP A 160 -4.31 2.73 -2.14
CA ASP A 160 -3.18 2.56 -1.23
C ASP A 160 -2.08 1.66 -1.83
N ARG A 161 -2.37 0.95 -2.92
CA ARG A 161 -1.47 -0.11 -3.42
C ARG A 161 -0.98 0.09 -4.84
N GLY A 162 -1.79 0.61 -5.74
CA GLY A 162 -1.52 0.55 -7.18
C GLY A 162 -1.39 1.89 -7.90
N MET A 163 -1.37 3.02 -7.20
CA MET A 163 -1.43 4.34 -7.84
C MET A 163 -0.11 4.82 -8.45
N TRP A 164 1.03 4.24 -8.10
CA TRP A 164 2.32 4.74 -8.53
C TRP A 164 2.48 4.91 -10.06
N PRO A 165 1.93 4.03 -10.95
CA PRO A 165 2.10 4.22 -12.38
C PRO A 165 1.43 5.49 -12.90
N VAL A 166 0.29 5.87 -12.31
CA VAL A 166 -0.44 7.09 -12.70
C VAL A 166 0.01 8.34 -11.94
N GLU A 167 0.77 8.19 -10.85
CA GLU A 167 1.32 9.29 -10.08
C GLU A 167 2.69 9.76 -10.55
N GLN A 168 3.47 8.89 -11.19
CA GLN A 168 4.84 9.19 -11.65
C GLN A 168 4.91 10.08 -12.90
N PRO A 169 4.06 9.92 -13.93
CA PRO A 169 4.18 10.71 -15.13
C PRO A 169 4.04 12.20 -14.85
N THR A 170 4.90 12.99 -15.46
CA THR A 170 4.85 14.46 -15.47
C THR A 170 4.22 14.95 -16.78
N GLY A 171 3.63 16.15 -16.76
CA GLY A 171 3.03 16.73 -17.96
C GLY A 171 1.58 16.30 -18.22
N ASP A 172 1.14 16.54 -19.46
CA ASP A 172 -0.23 16.35 -19.90
C ASP A 172 -0.51 14.91 -20.35
N VAL A 173 -0.52 14.00 -19.40
CA VAL A 173 -0.76 12.56 -19.59
C VAL A 173 -2.15 12.19 -19.12
N SER A 174 -2.90 11.43 -19.89
CA SER A 174 -4.16 10.82 -19.46
C SER A 174 -3.89 9.68 -18.49
N ARG A 175 -4.41 9.80 -17.26
CA ARG A 175 -4.19 8.86 -16.16
C ARG A 175 -5.44 8.03 -15.93
N VAL A 176 -5.39 6.79 -16.33
CA VAL A 176 -6.52 5.84 -16.26
C VAL A 176 -6.29 4.84 -15.13
N VAL A 177 -7.27 4.72 -14.26
CA VAL A 177 -7.30 3.71 -13.20
C VAL A 177 -8.47 2.77 -13.46
N ILE A 178 -8.20 1.47 -13.47
CA ILE A 178 -9.22 0.42 -13.60
C ILE A 178 -9.34 -0.30 -12.26
N ALA A 179 -10.53 -0.27 -11.64
CA ALA A 179 -10.78 -0.88 -10.35
C ALA A 179 -12.25 -1.33 -10.24
N ALA A 180 -12.52 -2.59 -9.94
CA ALA A 180 -13.88 -3.12 -9.84
C ALA A 180 -14.68 -2.48 -8.69
N CYS A 181 -14.05 -2.38 -7.52
CA CYS A 181 -14.60 -1.78 -6.29
C CYS A 181 -16.01 -2.29 -5.91
N PRO A 182 -16.27 -3.61 -5.83
CA PRO A 182 -17.60 -4.13 -5.48
C PRO A 182 -18.08 -3.68 -4.09
N LEU A 183 -17.16 -3.31 -3.20
CA LEU A 183 -17.47 -2.74 -1.87
C LEU A 183 -17.47 -1.19 -1.88
N GLY A 184 -17.51 -0.56 -3.06
CA GLY A 184 -17.50 0.89 -3.20
C GLY A 184 -16.22 1.53 -2.69
N MET A 185 -16.34 2.65 -1.96
CA MET A 185 -15.21 3.34 -1.35
C MET A 185 -14.47 2.49 -0.33
N GLY A 186 -15.17 1.58 0.34
CA GLY A 186 -14.64 0.81 1.45
C GLY A 186 -14.53 1.64 2.74
N THR A 187 -14.48 0.93 3.84
CA THR A 187 -14.22 1.52 5.16
C THR A 187 -12.93 0.95 5.72
N HIS A 188 -12.08 1.80 6.24
CA HIS A 188 -10.92 1.37 6.99
C HIS A 188 -11.02 1.97 8.39
N GLU A 189 -11.19 1.14 9.41
CA GLU A 189 -11.37 1.60 10.79
C GLU A 189 -10.24 2.50 11.30
N LEU A 190 -9.02 2.29 10.79
CA LEU A 190 -7.85 3.11 11.12
C LEU A 190 -7.82 4.43 10.33
N PHE A 191 -8.51 4.49 9.19
CA PHE A 191 -8.52 5.62 8.27
C PHE A 191 -9.94 5.87 7.74
N PRO A 192 -10.92 6.20 8.60
CA PRO A 192 -12.28 6.43 8.16
C PRO A 192 -12.33 7.59 7.17
N VAL A 193 -12.94 7.35 6.00
CA VAL A 193 -13.09 8.34 4.92
C VAL A 193 -14.04 9.46 5.37
N ASP A 194 -15.07 9.10 6.15
CA ASP A 194 -16.17 9.98 6.58
C ASP A 194 -15.96 10.63 7.95
N SER A 195 -14.71 10.87 8.35
CA SER A 195 -14.48 11.49 9.64
C SER A 195 -14.82 12.98 9.62
N PRO A 196 -15.49 13.51 10.68
CA PRO A 196 -15.79 14.93 10.80
C PRO A 196 -14.57 15.81 10.57
N LEU A 197 -14.76 17.03 10.04
CA LEU A 197 -13.68 17.96 9.71
C LEU A 197 -12.69 18.16 10.89
N TRP A 198 -13.22 18.27 12.11
CA TRP A 198 -12.42 18.41 13.32
C TRP A 198 -11.54 17.18 13.62
N SER A 199 -11.99 15.97 13.37
CA SER A 199 -11.16 14.77 13.52
C SER A 199 -10.07 14.66 12.45
N ARG A 200 -10.30 15.27 11.28
CA ARG A 200 -9.29 15.42 10.20
C ARG A 200 -8.25 16.47 10.59
N ILE A 201 -8.67 17.59 11.20
CA ILE A 201 -7.79 18.64 11.70
C ILE A 201 -7.00 18.14 12.92
N ALA A 202 -7.67 17.53 13.90
CA ALA A 202 -7.00 16.96 15.08
C ALA A 202 -5.97 15.89 14.71
N ARG A 203 -6.25 15.04 13.71
CA ARG A 203 -5.27 14.11 13.14
C ARG A 203 -4.10 14.82 12.45
N ARG A 204 -4.34 15.92 11.74
CA ARG A 204 -3.25 16.74 11.18
C ARG A 204 -2.38 17.35 12.26
N LEU A 205 -2.96 17.81 13.36
CA LEU A 205 -2.24 18.42 14.49
C LEU A 205 -1.53 17.36 15.35
N SER A 206 -2.12 16.19 15.57
CA SER A 206 -1.48 15.08 16.30
C SER A 206 -0.28 14.47 15.57
N HIS A 207 -0.14 14.74 14.27
CA HIS A 207 1.03 14.38 13.49
C HIS A 207 2.21 15.35 13.68
N PHE A 208 2.01 16.45 14.39
CA PHE A 208 3.08 17.38 14.74
C PHE A 208 3.79 16.86 16.00
N ARG A 209 4.82 16.05 15.83
CA ARG A 209 5.74 15.67 16.91
C ARG A 209 6.91 16.65 16.95
N LEU A 210 7.43 16.95 18.16
CA LEU A 210 8.66 17.74 18.31
C LEU A 210 9.84 17.13 17.53
N ALA A 211 9.88 15.79 17.41
CA ALA A 211 10.84 15.09 16.55
C ALA A 211 10.72 15.39 15.03
N ASP A 212 9.61 16.00 14.61
CA ASP A 212 9.39 16.39 13.22
C ASP A 212 10.05 17.72 12.84
N LEU A 213 10.56 18.48 13.82
CA LEU A 213 11.28 19.74 13.57
C LEU A 213 12.67 19.50 12.96
N ASP A 214 13.21 18.28 13.09
CA ASP A 214 14.53 17.95 12.59
C ASP A 214 14.58 17.73 11.06
N ARG A 215 13.41 17.60 10.38
CA ARG A 215 13.34 17.29 8.94
C ARG A 215 12.26 18.06 8.19
N PRO A 216 12.29 19.41 8.18
CA PRO A 216 11.24 20.21 7.58
C PRO A 216 11.12 20.04 6.05
N LEU A 217 12.23 19.79 5.35
CA LEU A 217 12.25 19.63 3.89
C LEU A 217 11.54 18.37 3.42
N GLU A 218 11.59 17.29 4.18
CA GLU A 218 10.93 16.02 3.85
C GLU A 218 9.42 16.10 4.06
N LYS A 219 8.97 16.83 5.09
CA LYS A 219 7.54 17.14 5.27
C LYS A 219 7.00 17.99 4.13
N LEU A 220 7.73 19.00 3.69
CA LEU A 220 7.37 19.81 2.53
C LEU A 220 7.27 18.95 1.27
N ARG A 221 8.18 18.00 1.05
CA ARG A 221 8.11 17.04 -0.07
C ARG A 221 6.88 16.14 0.02
N THR A 222 6.59 15.58 1.19
CA THR A 222 5.40 14.73 1.40
C THR A 222 4.11 15.54 1.20
N MET A 223 4.04 16.76 1.72
CA MET A 223 2.90 17.65 1.48
C MET A 223 2.77 18.02 0.00
N ALA A 224 3.87 18.33 -0.68
CA ALA A 224 3.87 18.61 -2.11
C ALA A 224 3.40 17.41 -2.94
N GLN A 225 3.81 16.19 -2.57
CA GLN A 225 3.31 14.96 -3.20
C GLN A 225 1.80 14.77 -2.99
N LEU A 226 1.29 14.99 -1.77
CA LEU A 226 -0.14 14.92 -1.48
C LEU A 226 -0.95 15.97 -2.23
N ILE A 227 -0.41 17.18 -2.37
CA ILE A 227 -1.04 18.27 -3.15
C ILE A 227 -1.04 17.88 -4.63
N ARG A 228 0.08 17.42 -5.18
CA ARG A 228 0.16 16.94 -6.57
C ARG A 228 -0.82 15.80 -6.84
N ARG A 229 -0.88 14.83 -5.93
CA ARG A 229 -1.82 13.70 -6.03
C ARG A 229 -3.27 14.17 -6.17
N LYS A 230 -3.65 15.20 -5.43
CA LYS A 230 -5.00 15.80 -5.51
C LYS A 230 -5.26 16.57 -6.79
N GLN A 231 -4.21 17.05 -7.46
CA GLN A 231 -4.31 17.81 -8.72
C GLN A 231 -4.38 16.91 -9.96
N HIS A 232 -4.16 15.60 -9.82
CA HIS A 232 -4.24 14.69 -10.97
C HIS A 232 -5.67 14.58 -11.50
N HIS A 233 -5.81 14.76 -12.81
CA HIS A 233 -7.02 14.44 -13.55
C HIS A 233 -7.05 12.94 -13.79
N LEU A 234 -7.70 12.21 -12.88
CA LEU A 234 -7.84 10.75 -12.98
C LEU A 234 -9.10 10.39 -13.75
N MET A 235 -8.97 9.48 -14.68
CA MET A 235 -10.08 8.81 -15.36
C MET A 235 -10.24 7.44 -14.71
N VAL A 236 -11.30 7.24 -13.94
CA VAL A 236 -11.49 6.01 -13.14
C VAL A 236 -12.60 5.17 -13.75
N LEU A 237 -12.23 4.03 -14.33
CA LEU A 237 -13.17 3.01 -14.77
C LEU A 237 -13.50 2.11 -13.56
N SER A 238 -14.70 2.27 -13.04
CA SER A 238 -15.15 1.46 -11.90
C SER A 238 -16.67 1.30 -11.92
N PRO A 239 -17.19 0.07 -12.05
CA PRO A 239 -18.61 -0.19 -11.94
C PRO A 239 -19.14 -0.08 -10.50
N GLY A 240 -18.28 -0.34 -9.50
CA GLY A 240 -18.68 -0.37 -8.08
C GLY A 240 -18.66 0.99 -7.38
N LEU A 241 -18.03 2.03 -7.97
CA LEU A 241 -17.99 3.37 -7.39
C LEU A 241 -19.15 4.23 -7.84
N LYS A 242 -19.61 5.13 -6.97
CA LYS A 242 -20.50 6.23 -7.30
C LYS A 242 -19.69 7.50 -7.55
N GLY A 243 -20.12 8.36 -8.49
CA GLY A 243 -19.34 9.53 -8.90
C GLY A 243 -18.99 10.49 -7.77
N GLN A 244 -19.90 10.66 -6.80
CA GLN A 244 -19.71 11.56 -5.66
C GLN A 244 -18.60 11.14 -4.70
N ASP A 245 -18.26 9.86 -4.66
CA ASP A 245 -17.28 9.30 -3.73
C ASP A 245 -15.85 9.72 -4.07
N LEU A 246 -15.53 9.84 -5.36
CA LEU A 246 -14.17 10.16 -5.81
C LEU A 246 -13.82 11.64 -5.63
N THR A 247 -14.76 12.55 -5.85
CA THR A 247 -14.50 14.00 -5.84
C THR A 247 -14.07 14.54 -4.48
N SER A 248 -14.42 13.85 -3.39
CA SER A 248 -13.96 14.21 -2.04
C SER A 248 -12.44 14.00 -1.85
N MET A 249 -11.86 13.03 -2.57
CA MET A 249 -10.45 12.66 -2.46
C MET A 249 -9.61 13.19 -3.63
N PHE A 250 -10.17 13.17 -4.82
CA PHE A 250 -9.57 13.61 -6.08
C PHE A 250 -10.54 14.56 -6.77
N PRO A 251 -10.48 15.88 -6.50
CA PRO A 251 -11.45 16.85 -7.00
C PRO A 251 -11.59 16.88 -8.53
N HIS A 252 -10.57 16.45 -9.24
CA HIS A 252 -10.51 16.45 -10.70
C HIS A 252 -10.69 15.03 -11.31
N ALA A 253 -11.08 14.03 -10.50
CA ALA A 253 -11.31 12.69 -11.02
C ALA A 253 -12.67 12.60 -11.73
N GLN A 254 -12.67 11.91 -12.86
CA GLN A 254 -13.86 11.53 -13.62
C GLN A 254 -14.09 10.02 -13.50
N ARG A 255 -15.31 9.65 -13.11
CA ARG A 255 -15.68 8.23 -13.03
C ARG A 255 -16.41 7.81 -14.30
N PHE A 256 -16.05 6.62 -14.78
CA PHE A 256 -16.69 5.92 -15.89
C PHE A 256 -17.26 4.59 -15.39
N GLY A 257 -18.49 4.26 -15.79
CA GLY A 257 -19.15 2.99 -15.41
C GLY A 257 -18.75 1.83 -16.32
N ASP A 258 -18.35 2.12 -17.54
CA ASP A 258 -18.03 1.15 -18.57
C ASP A 258 -16.89 1.62 -19.47
N TRP A 259 -16.36 0.68 -20.25
CA TRP A 259 -15.27 0.92 -21.17
C TRP A 259 -15.66 1.83 -22.37
N PRO A 260 -16.83 1.68 -23.02
CA PRO A 260 -17.23 2.58 -24.10
C PRO A 260 -17.20 4.06 -23.71
N ALA A 261 -17.73 4.42 -22.54
CA ALA A 261 -17.73 5.78 -22.05
C ALA A 261 -16.30 6.31 -21.80
N LEU A 262 -15.43 5.52 -21.17
CA LEU A 262 -14.02 5.87 -20.97
C LEU A 262 -13.30 6.04 -22.30
N ARG A 263 -13.49 5.12 -23.25
CA ARG A 263 -12.90 5.19 -24.59
C ARG A 263 -13.32 6.46 -25.32
N ALA A 264 -14.61 6.80 -25.28
CA ALA A 264 -15.12 8.04 -25.90
C ALA A 264 -14.43 9.30 -25.33
N ALA A 265 -14.23 9.35 -24.02
CA ALA A 265 -13.53 10.47 -23.37
C ALA A 265 -12.05 10.53 -23.78
N LEU A 266 -11.37 9.39 -23.90
CA LEU A 266 -9.99 9.34 -24.40
C LEU A 266 -9.88 9.79 -25.85
N LEU A 267 -10.80 9.36 -26.73
CA LEU A 267 -10.84 9.79 -28.12
C LEU A 267 -11.15 11.29 -28.25
N ALA A 268 -12.05 11.81 -27.43
CA ALA A 268 -12.34 13.25 -27.41
C ALA A 268 -11.11 14.08 -27.03
N ARG A 269 -10.22 13.53 -26.20
CA ARG A 269 -9.00 14.22 -25.76
C ARG A 269 -7.85 14.09 -26.76
N HIS A 270 -7.62 12.89 -27.30
CA HIS A 270 -6.44 12.57 -28.10
C HIS A 270 -6.73 12.52 -29.62
N GLY A 271 -8.01 12.54 -30.02
CA GLY A 271 -8.39 12.32 -31.42
C GLY A 271 -8.35 10.85 -31.83
N GLU A 272 -8.47 10.58 -33.13
CA GLU A 272 -8.47 9.22 -33.72
C GLU A 272 -7.07 8.77 -34.17
N GLY A 273 -6.04 9.63 -33.98
CA GLY A 273 -4.67 9.30 -34.35
C GLY A 273 -4.02 8.26 -33.43
N PRO A 274 -2.83 7.77 -33.81
CA PRO A 274 -2.08 6.86 -32.98
C PRO A 274 -1.65 7.55 -31.66
N VAL A 275 -1.82 6.84 -30.54
CA VAL A 275 -1.48 7.31 -29.18
C VAL A 275 -0.63 6.24 -28.49
N THR A 276 0.44 6.67 -27.83
CA THR A 276 1.29 5.77 -27.04
C THR A 276 0.65 5.49 -25.69
N VAL A 277 0.33 4.21 -25.46
CA VAL A 277 -0.35 3.76 -24.23
C VAL A 277 0.53 2.82 -23.43
N ALA A 278 0.80 3.16 -22.18
CA ALA A 278 1.44 2.28 -21.21
C ALA A 278 0.37 1.62 -20.31
N VAL A 279 0.36 0.28 -20.28
CA VAL A 279 -0.60 -0.48 -19.47
C VAL A 279 0.12 -1.26 -18.37
N TYR A 280 -0.12 -0.89 -17.13
CA TYR A 280 0.43 -1.54 -15.94
C TYR A 280 -0.62 -2.48 -15.33
N ARG A 281 -0.56 -3.76 -15.72
CA ARG A 281 -1.48 -4.79 -15.26
C ARG A 281 -1.07 -5.25 -13.87
N CYS A 282 -2.05 -5.43 -12.97
CA CYS A 282 -1.79 -5.74 -11.57
C CYS A 282 -0.84 -4.73 -10.91
N ALA A 283 -1.08 -3.44 -11.14
CA ALA A 283 -0.24 -2.34 -10.67
C ALA A 283 0.17 -2.43 -9.18
N PRO A 284 -0.67 -2.95 -8.25
CA PRO A 284 -0.29 -3.16 -6.86
C PRO A 284 0.91 -4.10 -6.62
N PHE A 285 1.24 -4.95 -7.59
CA PHE A 285 2.39 -5.87 -7.48
C PHE A 285 3.64 -5.34 -8.16
N LEU A 286 3.56 -4.24 -8.88
CA LEU A 286 4.68 -3.76 -9.68
C LEU A 286 5.60 -2.82 -8.88
N LEU A 287 6.87 -2.82 -9.27
CA LEU A 287 7.89 -1.89 -8.78
C LEU A 287 8.51 -1.14 -9.97
N PRO A 288 8.63 0.18 -9.94
CA PRO A 288 9.40 0.89 -10.96
C PRO A 288 10.87 0.47 -10.87
N THR A 289 11.50 0.20 -12.01
CA THR A 289 12.92 -0.25 -12.08
C THR A 289 13.86 0.70 -11.35
N ALA A 290 13.61 2.00 -11.39
CA ALA A 290 14.37 2.99 -10.63
C ALA A 290 14.33 2.79 -9.10
N ALA A 291 13.29 2.12 -8.57
CA ALA A 291 13.17 1.81 -7.15
C ALA A 291 13.94 0.52 -6.75
N VAL A 292 14.40 -0.25 -7.74
CA VAL A 292 15.13 -1.52 -7.52
C VAL A 292 16.64 -1.30 -7.51
N LEU A 293 17.11 -0.23 -8.18
CA LEU A 293 18.53 0.10 -8.34
C LEU A 293 19.07 1.06 -7.27
N GLY A 294 18.25 1.54 -6.37
CA GLY A 294 18.62 2.37 -5.22
C GLY A 294 18.46 1.63 -3.92
#